data_dd38826c20fa2bbc604ee631798ec878
#
_entry.id   dd38826c20fa2bbc604ee631798ec878
#
_cell.length_a   1.000
_cell.length_b   1.000
_cell.length_c   1.000
_cell.angle_alpha   90.00
_cell.angle_beta   90.00
_cell.angle_gamma   90.00
#
_symmetry.space_group_name_H-M   'P 1'
#
loop_
_entity.id
_entity.type
_entity.pdbx_description
1 polymer ?
#
loop_
_entity_poly.entity_id
_entity_poly.type
_entity_poly.pdbx_seq_one_letter_code
_entity_poly.pdbx_strand_id
1 'polypeptide(L)'
;MKKISIVIFDTTKNKNLATFALNQATRLSNIGDVHVFSDEPFFPGSIFHPILPISSSNDYSRHVLSLSPENFSEDHFLIIQWDGFPIHPHNWSDEFLRYDYIGAPMQGPNGWWVGNGGFSLRSKKLLNGIRDVGIGLDDESSLDQPEDQLICLRNKLSLEAYGIDFAPLDTAQKFSFQHGKVTNTSLGFHSYHLFPVFIAEDVLCNLTPDIIERQSSVELTMSYLENCLVLGKLDLFKLSLEWIRKKEWLFNAVELEMYSNPGCGLVQALKRFQ
;
A
#
# COMPACT_ATOMS: atom_id res chain seq x y z
N MET A 1 7.69 -13.55 20.86
CA MET A 1 7.26 -12.52 19.92
C MET A 1 5.73 -12.55 19.87
N LYS A 2 5.04 -11.41 20.05
CA LYS A 2 3.58 -11.35 19.92
C LYS A 2 3.21 -11.57 18.46
N LYS A 3 2.17 -12.37 18.23
CA LYS A 3 1.64 -12.59 16.88
C LYS A 3 0.81 -11.43 16.39
N ILE A 4 0.74 -11.28 15.07
CA ILE A 4 -0.13 -10.34 14.35
C ILE A 4 -0.92 -11.08 13.29
N SER A 5 -2.14 -10.65 13.02
CA SER A 5 -2.90 -11.10 11.85
C SER A 5 -2.45 -10.34 10.59
N ILE A 6 -2.53 -10.96 9.42
CA ILE A 6 -2.43 -10.28 8.12
C ILE A 6 -3.82 -10.07 7.54
N VAL A 7 -4.05 -8.93 6.92
CA VAL A 7 -5.33 -8.58 6.27
C VAL A 7 -5.06 -8.07 4.87
N ILE A 8 -5.77 -8.61 3.89
CA ILE A 8 -5.79 -8.10 2.52
C ILE A 8 -7.23 -8.00 2.00
N PHE A 9 -7.49 -6.93 1.26
CA PHE A 9 -8.73 -6.73 0.50
C PHE A 9 -8.41 -6.77 -0.98
N ASP A 10 -8.94 -7.73 -1.72
CA ASP A 10 -8.74 -7.82 -3.17
C ASP A 10 -9.90 -8.54 -3.86
N THR A 11 -10.65 -7.82 -4.68
CA THR A 11 -11.73 -8.35 -5.52
C THR A 11 -11.42 -8.23 -7.01
N THR A 12 -10.16 -7.97 -7.38
CA THR A 12 -9.75 -7.96 -8.78
C THR A 12 -9.83 -9.38 -9.37
N LYS A 13 -10.13 -9.46 -10.66
CA LYS A 13 -10.25 -10.76 -11.36
C LYS A 13 -8.95 -11.57 -11.29
N ASN A 14 -7.82 -10.90 -11.41
CA ASN A 14 -6.51 -11.54 -11.31
C ASN A 14 -5.91 -11.32 -9.92
N LYS A 15 -5.68 -12.40 -9.18
CA LYS A 15 -5.18 -12.39 -7.81
C LYS A 15 -3.64 -12.52 -7.70
N ASN A 16 -2.89 -12.54 -8.83
CA ASN A 16 -1.44 -12.80 -8.81
C ASN A 16 -0.68 -11.81 -7.93
N LEU A 17 -0.96 -10.50 -8.07
CA LEU A 17 -0.28 -9.48 -7.27
C LEU A 17 -0.65 -9.56 -5.78
N ALA A 18 -1.92 -9.80 -5.46
CA ALA A 18 -2.36 -10.00 -4.08
C ALA A 18 -1.74 -11.26 -3.47
N THR A 19 -1.67 -12.35 -4.23
CA THR A 19 -0.99 -13.59 -3.82
C THR A 19 0.50 -13.35 -3.61
N PHE A 20 1.15 -12.58 -4.49
CA PHE A 20 2.55 -12.21 -4.33
C PHE A 20 2.78 -11.41 -3.04
N ALA A 21 1.96 -10.39 -2.77
CA ALA A 21 2.03 -9.59 -1.55
C ALA A 21 1.86 -10.45 -0.29
N LEU A 22 0.88 -11.37 -0.28
CA LEU A 22 0.66 -12.32 0.82
C LEU A 22 1.88 -13.22 1.04
N ASN A 23 2.46 -13.76 -0.04
CA ASN A 23 3.67 -14.59 0.05
C ASN A 23 4.87 -13.81 0.64
N GLN A 24 4.99 -12.51 0.38
CA GLN A 24 6.00 -11.68 1.02
C GLN A 24 5.67 -11.44 2.50
N ALA A 25 4.42 -11.14 2.83
CA ALA A 25 4.02 -10.85 4.20
C ALA A 25 4.12 -12.08 5.12
N THR A 26 3.79 -13.26 4.63
CA THR A 26 3.92 -14.52 5.41
C THR A 26 5.36 -14.95 5.71
N ARG A 27 6.37 -14.23 5.20
CA ARG A 27 7.78 -14.41 5.61
C ARG A 27 8.10 -13.79 6.97
N LEU A 28 7.23 -12.97 7.52
CA LEU A 28 7.36 -12.49 8.91
C LEU A 28 7.25 -13.68 9.87
N SER A 29 8.11 -13.71 10.89
CA SER A 29 8.20 -14.83 11.84
C SER A 29 7.12 -14.85 12.93
N ASN A 30 6.35 -13.77 13.04
CA ASN A 30 5.33 -13.56 14.08
C ASN A 30 3.90 -13.52 13.53
N ILE A 31 3.64 -14.23 12.44
CA ILE A 31 2.29 -14.28 11.86
C ILE A 31 1.41 -15.24 12.66
N GLY A 32 0.20 -14.78 12.96
CA GLY A 32 -0.95 -15.57 13.40
C GLY A 32 -1.84 -15.93 12.21
N ASP A 33 -3.05 -15.39 12.20
CA ASP A 33 -4.01 -15.67 11.14
C ASP A 33 -3.79 -14.78 9.91
N VAL A 34 -4.17 -15.29 8.72
CA VAL A 34 -4.21 -14.54 7.46
C VAL A 34 -5.67 -14.40 7.06
N HIS A 35 -6.17 -13.17 6.97
CA HIS A 35 -7.54 -12.84 6.61
C HIS A 35 -7.60 -12.29 5.19
N VAL A 36 -8.38 -12.94 4.34
CA VAL A 36 -8.59 -12.53 2.94
C VAL A 36 -10.03 -12.07 2.77
N PHE A 37 -10.20 -10.78 2.53
CA PHE A 37 -11.48 -10.16 2.20
C PHE A 37 -11.58 -10.03 0.68
N SER A 38 -12.43 -10.85 0.06
CA SER A 38 -12.49 -10.99 -1.40
C SER A 38 -13.86 -11.47 -1.86
N ASP A 39 -14.10 -11.43 -3.15
CA ASP A 39 -15.24 -12.03 -3.82
C ASP A 39 -15.13 -13.56 -3.94
N GLU A 40 -13.91 -14.10 -3.88
CA GLU A 40 -13.63 -15.53 -3.91
C GLU A 40 -12.39 -15.88 -3.08
N PRO A 41 -12.28 -17.11 -2.53
CA PRO A 41 -11.07 -17.54 -1.82
C PRO A 41 -9.94 -17.76 -2.82
N PHE A 42 -8.73 -17.18 -2.55
CA PHE A 42 -7.59 -17.31 -3.45
C PHE A 42 -6.26 -17.64 -2.77
N PHE A 43 -6.21 -17.63 -1.43
CA PHE A 43 -4.97 -17.93 -0.70
C PHE A 43 -5.20 -19.12 0.25
N PRO A 44 -4.55 -20.28 0.01
CA PRO A 44 -4.75 -21.47 0.84
C PRO A 44 -4.35 -21.25 2.29
N GLY A 45 -5.15 -21.75 3.22
CA GLY A 45 -4.93 -21.65 4.67
C GLY A 45 -5.31 -20.31 5.28
N SER A 46 -5.85 -19.37 4.50
CA SER A 46 -6.40 -18.11 5.01
C SER A 46 -7.84 -18.28 5.52
N ILE A 47 -8.23 -17.37 6.40
CA ILE A 47 -9.63 -17.17 6.80
C ILE A 47 -10.28 -16.28 5.74
N PHE A 48 -11.21 -16.84 4.99
CA PHE A 48 -11.90 -16.14 3.92
C PHE A 48 -13.11 -15.36 4.45
N HIS A 49 -13.20 -14.09 4.06
CA HIS A 49 -14.31 -13.21 4.33
C HIS A 49 -14.92 -12.74 3.00
N PRO A 50 -16.13 -13.16 2.64
CA PRO A 50 -16.76 -12.72 1.40
C PRO A 50 -17.15 -11.25 1.49
N ILE A 51 -16.79 -10.47 0.48
CA ILE A 51 -17.16 -9.06 0.34
C ILE A 51 -17.68 -8.76 -1.07
N LEU A 52 -18.40 -7.65 -1.18
CA LEU A 52 -18.81 -7.13 -2.49
C LEU A 52 -17.59 -6.60 -3.26
N PRO A 53 -17.65 -6.58 -4.60
CA PRO A 53 -16.56 -6.04 -5.42
C PRO A 53 -16.18 -4.61 -5.03
N ILE A 54 -14.89 -4.37 -4.94
CA ILE A 54 -14.29 -3.05 -4.70
C ILE A 54 -14.14 -2.37 -6.07
N SER A 55 -14.93 -1.35 -6.34
CA SER A 55 -14.94 -0.61 -7.60
C SER A 55 -14.33 0.80 -7.45
N SER A 56 -14.11 1.25 -6.22
CA SER A 56 -13.59 2.58 -5.91
C SER A 56 -12.75 2.59 -4.63
N SER A 57 -11.98 3.65 -4.41
CA SER A 57 -11.29 3.88 -3.14
C SER A 57 -12.28 4.01 -1.97
N ASN A 58 -13.48 4.54 -2.22
CA ASN A 58 -14.52 4.63 -1.20
C ASN A 58 -15.06 3.26 -0.81
N ASP A 59 -15.23 2.32 -1.75
CA ASP A 59 -15.62 0.95 -1.41
C ASP A 59 -14.56 0.28 -0.56
N TYR A 60 -13.28 0.44 -0.92
CA TYR A 60 -12.16 -0.03 -0.12
C TYR A 60 -12.19 0.56 1.30
N SER A 61 -12.35 1.88 1.40
CA SER A 61 -12.39 2.59 2.68
C SER A 61 -13.57 2.10 3.56
N ARG A 62 -14.75 1.85 2.98
CA ARG A 62 -15.89 1.27 3.70
C ARG A 62 -15.56 -0.10 4.27
N HIS A 63 -14.96 -0.98 3.47
CA HIS A 63 -14.56 -2.31 3.96
C HIS A 63 -13.55 -2.21 5.09
N VAL A 64 -12.55 -1.35 4.99
CA VAL A 64 -11.55 -1.17 6.05
C VAL A 64 -12.16 -0.60 7.33
N LEU A 65 -13.02 0.43 7.23
CA LEU A 65 -13.69 1.05 8.37
C LEU A 65 -14.74 0.13 9.03
N SER A 66 -15.26 -0.88 8.29
CA SER A 66 -16.20 -1.88 8.81
C SER A 66 -15.53 -3.04 9.54
N LEU A 67 -14.18 -3.08 9.60
CA LEU A 67 -13.49 -4.11 10.36
C LEU A 67 -13.87 -4.06 11.84
N SER A 68 -14.06 -5.23 12.42
CA SER A 68 -14.42 -5.39 13.82
C SER A 68 -13.30 -6.09 14.60
N PRO A 69 -13.07 -5.73 15.88
CA PRO A 69 -12.11 -6.44 16.73
C PRO A 69 -12.34 -7.94 16.80
N GLU A 70 -13.58 -8.39 16.64
CA GLU A 70 -13.98 -9.80 16.66
C GLU A 70 -13.50 -10.59 15.44
N ASN A 71 -13.09 -9.90 14.37
CA ASN A 71 -12.48 -10.56 13.20
C ASN A 71 -11.14 -11.22 13.53
N PHE A 72 -10.43 -10.77 14.57
CA PHE A 72 -9.05 -11.10 14.81
C PHE A 72 -8.83 -11.81 16.15
N SER A 73 -7.94 -12.81 16.17
CA SER A 73 -7.44 -13.43 17.40
C SER A 73 -6.38 -12.57 18.07
N GLU A 74 -5.50 -11.95 17.29
CA GLU A 74 -4.38 -11.13 17.75
C GLU A 74 -4.80 -9.68 18.06
N ASP A 75 -4.03 -9.00 18.94
CA ASP A 75 -4.27 -7.60 19.32
C ASP A 75 -4.00 -6.61 18.19
N HIS A 76 -3.11 -6.99 17.24
CA HIS A 76 -2.71 -6.17 16.10
C HIS A 76 -2.88 -6.95 14.79
N PHE A 77 -3.19 -6.21 13.74
CA PHE A 77 -3.31 -6.72 12.38
C PHE A 77 -2.58 -5.82 11.39
N LEU A 78 -1.92 -6.44 10.42
CA LEU A 78 -1.18 -5.79 9.35
C LEU A 78 -2.05 -5.77 8.10
N ILE A 79 -2.52 -4.59 7.71
CA ILE A 79 -3.14 -4.39 6.39
C ILE A 79 -2.03 -4.34 5.36
N ILE A 80 -2.18 -5.13 4.31
CA ILE A 80 -1.35 -5.12 3.12
C ILE A 80 -2.20 -4.89 1.87
N GLN A 81 -1.58 -4.34 0.83
CA GLN A 81 -2.15 -4.25 -0.50
C GLN A 81 -1.24 -4.93 -1.52
N TRP A 82 -1.74 -5.08 -2.75
CA TRP A 82 -0.98 -5.67 -3.84
C TRP A 82 0.34 -4.93 -4.12
N ASP A 83 0.43 -3.66 -3.77
CA ASP A 83 1.58 -2.77 -3.92
C ASP A 83 2.12 -2.21 -2.60
N GLY A 84 1.71 -2.79 -1.46
CA GLY A 84 2.16 -2.40 -0.13
C GLY A 84 2.31 -3.62 0.79
N PHE A 85 3.56 -4.03 1.08
CA PHE A 85 3.85 -5.23 1.86
C PHE A 85 5.28 -5.24 2.44
N PRO A 86 5.58 -6.13 3.42
CA PRO A 86 6.92 -6.28 3.96
C PRO A 86 7.89 -6.80 2.90
N ILE A 87 9.08 -6.20 2.82
CA ILE A 87 10.15 -6.63 1.91
C ILE A 87 11.39 -7.08 2.66
N HIS A 88 11.62 -6.55 3.84
CA HIS A 88 12.73 -6.88 4.72
C HIS A 88 12.22 -7.45 6.06
N PRO A 89 11.80 -8.73 6.11
CA PRO A 89 11.21 -9.32 7.32
C PRO A 89 12.09 -9.23 8.57
N HIS A 90 13.42 -9.18 8.39
CA HIS A 90 14.39 -9.03 9.48
C HIS A 90 14.39 -7.65 10.14
N ASN A 91 13.75 -6.64 9.50
CA ASN A 91 13.56 -5.30 10.08
C ASN A 91 12.31 -5.21 10.95
N TRP A 92 11.58 -6.32 11.18
CA TRP A 92 10.50 -6.33 12.14
C TRP A 92 11.01 -5.93 13.54
N SER A 93 10.26 -5.06 14.21
CA SER A 93 10.51 -4.67 15.59
C SER A 93 9.23 -4.77 16.42
N ASP A 94 9.31 -5.38 17.60
CA ASP A 94 8.19 -5.40 18.56
C ASP A 94 7.85 -3.99 19.08
N GLU A 95 8.70 -2.99 18.83
CA GLU A 95 8.41 -1.58 19.06
C GLU A 95 7.17 -1.10 18.29
N PHE A 96 6.92 -1.66 17.08
CA PHE A 96 5.76 -1.32 16.27
C PHE A 96 4.43 -1.64 16.98
N LEU A 97 4.41 -2.66 17.83
CA LEU A 97 3.23 -3.08 18.61
C LEU A 97 2.90 -2.16 19.80
N ARG A 98 3.67 -1.09 20.00
CA ARG A 98 3.37 -0.08 21.03
C ARG A 98 2.35 0.95 20.55
N TYR A 99 2.11 1.01 19.26
CA TYR A 99 1.24 2.00 18.64
C TYR A 99 -0.04 1.33 18.13
N ASP A 100 -1.13 2.10 18.20
CA ASP A 100 -2.44 1.67 17.70
C ASP A 100 -2.56 1.84 16.18
N TYR A 101 -1.76 2.77 15.60
CA TYR A 101 -1.63 2.98 14.17
C TYR A 101 -0.19 3.31 13.77
N ILE A 102 0.33 2.57 12.80
CA ILE A 102 1.58 2.89 12.12
C ILE A 102 1.45 2.57 10.62
N GLY A 103 1.80 3.53 9.76
CA GLY A 103 1.88 3.42 8.31
C GLY A 103 3.02 4.30 7.80
N ALA A 104 3.22 4.38 6.49
CA ALA A 104 4.28 5.19 5.91
C ALA A 104 4.09 6.69 6.23
N PRO A 105 5.17 7.45 6.43
CA PRO A 105 5.09 8.91 6.46
C PRO A 105 4.61 9.45 5.11
N MET A 106 3.66 10.36 5.17
CA MET A 106 3.06 11.05 4.04
C MET A 106 3.38 12.53 4.11
N GLN A 107 3.63 13.14 2.96
CA GLN A 107 3.80 14.59 2.88
C GLN A 107 2.46 15.26 2.55
N GLY A 108 2.09 16.24 3.36
CA GLY A 108 0.89 17.04 3.17
C GLY A 108 1.20 18.53 3.15
N PRO A 109 0.20 19.40 2.92
CA PRO A 109 0.38 20.85 2.89
C PRO A 109 0.95 21.42 4.19
N ASN A 110 0.66 20.77 5.32
CA ASN A 110 1.09 21.19 6.67
C ASN A 110 2.32 20.45 7.18
N GLY A 111 3.06 19.77 6.29
CA GLY A 111 4.24 18.98 6.64
C GLY A 111 3.99 17.47 6.62
N TRP A 112 4.89 16.74 7.30
CA TRP A 112 4.83 15.29 7.35
C TRP A 112 3.81 14.80 8.39
N TRP A 113 3.08 13.74 8.05
CA TRP A 113 2.17 13.03 8.94
C TRP A 113 2.34 11.51 8.79
N VAL A 114 1.97 10.75 9.79
CA VAL A 114 1.94 9.29 9.73
C VAL A 114 0.59 8.85 9.20
N GLY A 115 0.60 8.11 8.12
CA GLY A 115 -0.60 7.67 7.44
C GLY A 115 -0.33 6.45 6.58
N ASN A 116 -0.91 6.45 5.38
CA ASN A 116 -0.92 5.38 4.41
C ASN A 116 -1.58 4.09 4.91
N GLY A 117 -2.81 3.86 4.44
CA GLY A 117 -3.61 2.69 4.81
C GLY A 117 -3.18 1.40 4.14
N GLY A 118 -2.53 1.48 2.96
CA GLY A 118 -2.23 0.33 2.11
C GLY A 118 -1.13 -0.60 2.62
N PHE A 119 -0.24 -0.09 3.48
CA PHE A 119 0.67 -0.89 4.29
C PHE A 119 0.73 -0.30 5.69
N SER A 120 -0.09 -0.83 6.60
CA SER A 120 -0.25 -0.29 7.94
C SER A 120 -0.49 -1.37 8.99
N LEU A 121 0.10 -1.19 10.18
CA LEU A 121 -0.19 -2.02 11.35
C LEU A 121 -1.16 -1.27 12.24
N ARG A 122 -2.23 -1.94 12.65
CA ARG A 122 -3.34 -1.37 13.41
C ARG A 122 -3.70 -2.27 14.59
N SER A 123 -4.20 -1.68 15.68
CA SER A 123 -4.65 -2.43 16.85
C SER A 123 -6.17 -2.64 16.86
N LYS A 124 -6.64 -3.65 17.60
CA LYS A 124 -8.06 -3.80 17.94
C LYS A 124 -8.61 -2.59 18.69
N LYS A 125 -7.78 -1.94 19.51
CA LYS A 125 -8.15 -0.72 20.25
C LYS A 125 -8.50 0.40 19.29
N LEU A 126 -7.76 0.54 18.16
CA LEU A 126 -8.10 1.51 17.10
C LEU A 126 -9.49 1.22 16.51
N LEU A 127 -9.83 -0.05 16.23
CA LEU A 127 -11.15 -0.39 15.68
C LEU A 127 -12.29 0.01 16.64
N ASN A 128 -12.10 -0.20 17.96
CA ASN A 128 -13.03 0.29 18.95
C ASN A 128 -13.13 1.81 18.94
N GLY A 129 -11.98 2.52 18.87
CA GLY A 129 -11.94 3.98 18.79
C GLY A 129 -12.66 4.52 17.55
N ILE A 130 -12.45 3.92 16.38
CA ILE A 130 -13.14 4.28 15.13
C ILE A 130 -14.65 4.17 15.29
N ARG A 131 -15.14 3.05 15.84
CA ARG A 131 -16.56 2.82 16.09
C ARG A 131 -17.13 3.81 17.11
N ASP A 132 -16.47 3.97 18.25
CA ASP A 132 -17.00 4.73 19.39
C ASP A 132 -16.92 6.26 19.15
N VAL A 133 -15.98 6.72 18.34
CA VAL A 133 -15.90 8.12 17.84
C VAL A 133 -16.88 8.35 16.67
N GLY A 134 -17.40 7.28 16.04
CA GLY A 134 -18.35 7.36 14.93
C GLY A 134 -17.69 7.76 13.61
N ILE A 135 -16.48 7.25 13.33
CA ILE A 135 -15.79 7.50 12.05
C ILE A 135 -16.36 6.57 10.99
N GLY A 136 -17.00 7.15 9.99
CA GLY A 136 -17.60 6.42 8.87
C GLY A 136 -17.62 7.24 7.60
N LEU A 137 -18.13 6.65 6.51
CA LEU A 137 -18.35 7.30 5.22
C LEU A 137 -19.81 7.74 5.02
N ASP A 138 -20.62 7.77 6.09
CA ASP A 138 -22.04 8.13 6.04
C ASP A 138 -22.26 9.65 6.01
N ASP A 139 -21.22 10.44 6.31
CA ASP A 139 -21.21 11.89 6.20
C ASP A 139 -20.78 12.31 4.77
N GLU A 140 -21.58 13.11 4.07
CA GLU A 140 -21.27 13.62 2.72
C GLU A 140 -19.89 14.26 2.62
N SER A 141 -19.40 14.88 3.71
CA SER A 141 -18.05 15.47 3.78
C SER A 141 -16.91 14.42 3.83
N SER A 142 -17.23 13.15 4.01
CA SER A 142 -16.28 12.02 4.08
C SER A 142 -16.19 11.22 2.78
N LEU A 143 -17.13 11.42 1.84
CA LEU A 143 -17.31 10.58 0.65
C LEU A 143 -16.09 10.53 -0.29
N ASP A 144 -15.21 11.54 -0.26
CA ASP A 144 -14.05 11.65 -1.15
C ASP A 144 -12.71 11.47 -0.42
N GLN A 145 -12.73 11.03 0.86
CA GLN A 145 -11.50 10.88 1.64
C GLN A 145 -11.16 9.40 1.87
N PRO A 146 -9.92 8.98 1.57
CA PRO A 146 -9.42 7.66 1.94
C PRO A 146 -9.48 7.45 3.47
N GLU A 147 -9.65 6.20 3.89
CA GLU A 147 -9.83 5.85 5.31
C GLU A 147 -8.64 6.26 6.18
N ASP A 148 -7.43 6.24 5.64
CA ASP A 148 -6.22 6.67 6.35
C ASP A 148 -6.22 8.17 6.63
N GLN A 149 -6.71 9.00 5.71
CA GLN A 149 -6.90 10.43 5.95
C GLN A 149 -8.00 10.70 6.98
N LEU A 150 -9.10 9.93 6.92
CA LEU A 150 -10.16 10.02 7.92
C LEU A 150 -9.63 9.70 9.32
N ILE A 151 -8.82 8.66 9.45
CA ILE A 151 -8.24 8.21 10.73
C ILE A 151 -7.12 9.15 11.17
N CYS A 152 -6.11 9.37 10.31
CA CYS A 152 -4.81 9.94 10.70
C CYS A 152 -4.73 11.46 10.58
N LEU A 153 -5.69 12.10 9.90
CA LEU A 153 -5.75 13.56 9.76
C LEU A 153 -7.02 14.13 10.37
N ARG A 154 -8.18 13.75 9.81
CA ARG A 154 -9.45 14.40 10.16
C ARG A 154 -9.88 14.13 11.61
N ASN A 155 -9.80 12.86 12.04
CA ASN A 155 -10.26 12.44 13.35
C ASN A 155 -9.13 12.12 14.33
N LYS A 156 -7.89 12.46 13.98
CA LYS A 156 -6.72 12.15 14.80
C LYS A 156 -6.86 12.64 16.25
N LEU A 157 -7.22 13.90 16.44
CA LEU A 157 -7.36 14.48 17.79
C LEU A 157 -8.46 13.79 18.61
N SER A 158 -9.58 13.42 18.00
CA SER A 158 -10.66 12.68 18.67
C SER A 158 -10.22 11.26 19.06
N LEU A 159 -9.45 10.61 18.20
CA LEU A 159 -8.87 9.29 18.48
C LEU A 159 -7.78 9.37 19.57
N GLU A 160 -6.91 10.39 19.54
CA GLU A 160 -5.92 10.63 20.60
C GLU A 160 -6.62 10.89 21.94
N ALA A 161 -7.71 11.66 21.96
CA ALA A 161 -8.52 11.86 23.15
C ALA A 161 -9.21 10.57 23.65
N TYR A 162 -9.54 9.65 22.75
CA TYR A 162 -10.00 8.29 23.09
C TYR A 162 -8.86 7.41 23.65
N GLY A 163 -7.61 7.84 23.47
CA GLY A 163 -6.41 7.15 23.95
C GLY A 163 -5.69 6.33 22.87
N ILE A 164 -5.92 6.59 21.58
CA ILE A 164 -5.21 5.95 20.48
C ILE A 164 -3.82 6.56 20.33
N ASP A 165 -2.81 5.70 20.26
CA ASP A 165 -1.41 6.08 20.09
C ASP A 165 -0.98 5.90 18.62
N PHE A 166 -0.68 7.02 17.95
CA PHE A 166 -0.09 7.03 16.60
C PHE A 166 1.43 6.99 16.67
N ALA A 167 2.06 6.21 15.80
CA ALA A 167 3.52 6.15 15.75
C ALA A 167 4.13 7.51 15.37
N PRO A 168 5.29 7.90 15.95
CA PRO A 168 6.06 9.06 15.51
C PRO A 168 6.72 8.80 14.15
N LEU A 169 7.11 9.89 13.45
CA LEU A 169 7.64 9.83 12.09
C LEU A 169 8.88 8.93 11.94
N ASP A 170 9.79 8.96 12.90
CA ASP A 170 11.03 8.17 12.87
C ASP A 170 10.75 6.66 12.98
N THR A 171 9.77 6.28 13.79
CA THR A 171 9.31 4.87 13.87
C THR A 171 8.55 4.47 12.61
N ALA A 172 7.69 5.35 12.08
CA ALA A 172 6.96 5.11 10.85
C ALA A 172 7.90 4.92 9.63
N GLN A 173 9.02 5.65 9.56
CA GLN A 173 10.05 5.47 8.52
C GLN A 173 10.73 4.10 8.60
N LYS A 174 10.91 3.54 9.80
CA LYS A 174 11.43 2.17 9.98
C LYS A 174 10.39 1.11 9.61
N PHE A 175 9.12 1.43 9.72
CA PHE A 175 8.03 0.52 9.37
C PHE A 175 7.79 0.48 7.87
N SER A 176 7.58 1.63 7.22
CA SER A 176 7.23 1.70 5.80
C SER A 176 7.90 2.85 5.08
N PHE A 177 8.41 2.57 3.89
CA PHE A 177 8.91 3.56 2.95
C PHE A 177 7.85 3.91 1.90
N GLN A 178 7.69 5.21 1.61
CA GLN A 178 6.87 5.68 0.49
C GLN A 178 7.51 6.88 -0.21
N HIS A 179 8.08 7.81 0.52
CA HIS A 179 8.66 9.04 -0.02
C HIS A 179 10.06 9.29 0.54
N GLY A 180 10.90 9.98 -0.23
CA GLY A 180 12.23 10.40 0.18
C GLY A 180 13.35 9.50 -0.32
N LYS A 181 14.49 9.52 0.38
CA LYS A 181 15.67 8.71 0.01
C LYS A 181 15.44 7.26 0.44
N VAL A 182 15.54 6.33 -0.50
CA VAL A 182 15.45 4.89 -0.24
C VAL A 182 16.50 4.45 0.76
N THR A 183 16.06 3.71 1.78
CA THR A 183 16.92 3.05 2.76
C THR A 183 16.51 1.59 2.91
N ASN A 184 17.47 0.72 3.23
CA ASN A 184 17.18 -0.70 3.50
C ASN A 184 16.77 -0.94 4.97
N THR A 185 16.38 0.11 5.68
CA THR A 185 16.02 0.04 7.11
C THR A 185 14.53 -0.14 7.36
N SER A 186 13.69 0.15 6.36
CA SER A 186 12.25 -0.06 6.48
C SER A 186 11.87 -1.54 6.39
N LEU A 187 10.84 -1.94 7.15
CA LEU A 187 10.26 -3.27 7.09
C LEU A 187 9.64 -3.55 5.72
N GLY A 188 8.91 -2.56 5.18
CA GLY A 188 8.24 -2.65 3.90
C GLY A 188 8.10 -1.30 3.21
N PHE A 189 7.26 -1.26 2.21
CA PHE A 189 6.98 -0.07 1.40
C PHE A 189 5.52 -0.06 0.94
N HIS A 190 5.08 1.06 0.39
CA HIS A 190 3.81 1.15 -0.32
C HIS A 190 3.98 1.92 -1.63
N SER A 191 3.23 1.50 -2.64
CA SER A 191 3.10 2.02 -4.00
C SER A 191 4.00 1.34 -5.04
N TYR A 192 3.36 0.92 -6.14
CA TYR A 192 3.97 0.09 -7.19
C TYR A 192 5.13 0.76 -7.94
N HIS A 193 5.23 2.08 -7.94
CA HIS A 193 6.37 2.75 -8.56
C HIS A 193 7.70 2.39 -7.91
N LEU A 194 7.67 1.88 -6.69
CA LEU A 194 8.83 1.40 -5.93
C LEU A 194 9.20 -0.07 -6.23
N PHE A 195 8.38 -0.81 -6.96
CA PHE A 195 8.69 -2.20 -7.30
C PHE A 195 10.08 -2.37 -7.94
N PRO A 196 10.50 -1.54 -8.91
CA PRO A 196 11.85 -1.66 -9.46
C PRO A 196 12.96 -1.45 -8.43
N VAL A 197 12.67 -0.74 -7.34
CA VAL A 197 13.66 -0.48 -6.28
C VAL A 197 13.85 -1.71 -5.38
N PHE A 198 12.78 -2.40 -5.03
CA PHE A 198 12.78 -3.41 -3.97
C PHE A 198 12.68 -4.86 -4.47
N ILE A 199 12.20 -5.08 -5.70
CA ILE A 199 11.92 -6.42 -6.22
C ILE A 199 12.87 -6.73 -7.37
N ALA A 200 13.33 -7.98 -7.45
CA ALA A 200 14.21 -8.44 -8.51
C ALA A 200 13.56 -8.33 -9.89
N GLU A 201 14.35 -8.01 -10.91
CA GLU A 201 13.87 -7.74 -12.27
C GLU A 201 13.16 -8.94 -12.90
N ASP A 202 13.70 -10.14 -12.75
CA ASP A 202 13.14 -11.38 -13.25
C ASP A 202 11.75 -11.68 -12.66
N VAL A 203 11.57 -11.40 -11.38
CA VAL A 203 10.27 -11.51 -10.70
C VAL A 203 9.28 -10.50 -11.27
N LEU A 204 9.70 -9.23 -11.44
CA LEU A 204 8.85 -8.18 -11.98
C LEU A 204 8.47 -8.41 -13.44
N CYS A 205 9.37 -8.93 -14.27
CA CYS A 205 9.05 -9.27 -15.64
C CYS A 205 7.87 -10.24 -15.73
N ASN A 206 7.78 -11.21 -14.82
CA ASN A 206 6.64 -12.13 -14.75
C ASN A 206 5.33 -11.49 -14.28
N LEU A 207 5.41 -10.42 -13.48
CA LEU A 207 4.25 -9.71 -12.93
C LEU A 207 3.84 -8.48 -13.76
N THR A 208 4.63 -8.09 -14.76
CA THR A 208 4.42 -6.86 -15.53
C THR A 208 3.01 -6.74 -16.13
N PRO A 209 2.42 -7.80 -16.74
CA PRO A 209 1.06 -7.68 -17.25
C PRO A 209 0.06 -7.24 -16.19
N ASP A 210 0.11 -7.87 -15.02
CA ASP A 210 -0.80 -7.61 -13.92
C ASP A 210 -0.56 -6.23 -13.30
N ILE A 211 0.71 -5.81 -13.19
CA ILE A 211 1.08 -4.48 -12.71
C ILE A 211 0.49 -3.41 -13.63
N ILE A 212 0.70 -3.53 -14.95
CA ILE A 212 0.21 -2.52 -15.91
C ILE A 212 -1.32 -2.52 -15.98
N GLU A 213 -1.97 -3.68 -15.87
CA GLU A 213 -3.43 -3.75 -15.83
C GLU A 213 -4.01 -2.94 -14.65
N ARG A 214 -3.40 -3.02 -13.47
CA ARG A 214 -3.85 -2.30 -12.26
C ARG A 214 -3.47 -0.82 -12.22
N GLN A 215 -2.53 -0.37 -13.06
CA GLN A 215 -2.11 1.04 -13.05
C GLN A 215 -3.24 1.98 -13.46
N SER A 216 -3.45 3.01 -12.64
CA SER A 216 -4.45 4.06 -12.86
C SER A 216 -3.87 5.48 -12.76
N SER A 217 -2.60 5.64 -12.36
CA SER A 217 -1.92 6.91 -12.20
C SER A 217 -0.82 7.08 -13.25
N VAL A 218 -0.88 8.16 -14.02
CA VAL A 218 0.15 8.53 -15.00
C VAL A 218 1.45 8.87 -14.29
N GLU A 219 1.39 9.65 -13.22
CA GLU A 219 2.57 10.08 -12.43
C GLU A 219 3.32 8.87 -11.86
N LEU A 220 2.60 7.95 -11.21
CA LEU A 220 3.22 6.75 -10.64
C LEU A 220 3.76 5.81 -11.73
N THR A 221 3.11 5.74 -12.90
CA THR A 221 3.60 4.97 -14.03
C THR A 221 4.91 5.57 -14.57
N MET A 222 5.00 6.87 -14.69
CA MET A 222 6.24 7.55 -15.10
C MET A 222 7.36 7.32 -14.09
N SER A 223 7.07 7.42 -12.79
CA SER A 223 8.03 7.14 -11.72
C SER A 223 8.49 5.68 -11.72
N TYR A 224 7.60 4.74 -12.03
CA TYR A 224 7.96 3.33 -12.20
C TYR A 224 8.94 3.13 -13.36
N LEU A 225 8.66 3.70 -14.53
CA LEU A 225 9.53 3.63 -15.70
C LEU A 225 10.87 4.33 -15.46
N GLU A 226 10.87 5.49 -14.79
CA GLU A 226 12.08 6.19 -14.39
C GLU A 226 12.95 5.31 -13.48
N ASN A 227 12.36 4.69 -12.47
CA ASN A 227 13.07 3.77 -11.57
C ASN A 227 13.67 2.57 -12.33
N CYS A 228 12.96 2.01 -13.32
CA CYS A 228 13.52 0.96 -14.17
C CYS A 228 14.81 1.43 -14.88
N LEU A 229 14.79 2.62 -15.47
CA LEU A 229 15.96 3.18 -16.19
C LEU A 229 17.10 3.51 -15.23
N VAL A 230 16.82 4.23 -14.14
CA VAL A 230 17.83 4.67 -13.17
C VAL A 230 18.57 3.48 -12.55
N LEU A 231 17.85 2.36 -12.37
CA LEU A 231 18.42 1.12 -11.80
C LEU A 231 18.98 0.16 -12.86
N GLY A 232 18.96 0.54 -14.14
CA GLY A 232 19.48 -0.28 -15.24
C GLY A 232 18.64 -1.53 -15.56
N LYS A 233 17.38 -1.59 -15.11
CA LYS A 233 16.44 -2.68 -15.37
C LYS A 233 15.80 -2.54 -16.75
N LEU A 234 16.62 -2.68 -17.80
CA LEU A 234 16.24 -2.34 -19.17
C LEU A 234 15.23 -3.31 -19.78
N ASP A 235 15.29 -4.58 -19.43
CA ASP A 235 14.34 -5.57 -19.93
C ASP A 235 12.95 -5.35 -19.32
N LEU A 236 12.89 -5.05 -18.02
CA LEU A 236 11.66 -4.66 -17.35
C LEU A 236 11.08 -3.37 -17.95
N PHE A 237 11.93 -2.37 -18.23
CA PHE A 237 11.51 -1.12 -18.86
C PHE A 237 10.87 -1.35 -20.23
N LYS A 238 11.53 -2.12 -21.11
CA LYS A 238 11.03 -2.44 -22.46
C LYS A 238 9.71 -3.20 -22.40
N LEU A 239 9.66 -4.25 -21.58
CA LEU A 239 8.46 -5.05 -21.39
C LEU A 239 7.29 -4.21 -20.85
N SER A 240 7.56 -3.32 -19.89
CA SER A 240 6.53 -2.42 -19.36
C SER A 240 5.99 -1.48 -20.42
N LEU A 241 6.85 -0.90 -21.28
CA LEU A 241 6.40 -0.07 -22.40
C LEU A 241 5.54 -0.83 -23.40
N GLU A 242 5.87 -2.10 -23.69
CA GLU A 242 5.07 -2.95 -24.58
C GLU A 242 3.65 -3.15 -24.02
N TRP A 243 3.52 -3.37 -22.72
CA TRP A 243 2.22 -3.51 -22.07
C TRP A 243 1.47 -2.19 -21.91
N ILE A 244 2.15 -1.08 -21.59
CA ILE A 244 1.55 0.25 -21.53
C ILE A 244 0.96 0.63 -22.89
N ARG A 245 1.63 0.33 -24.01
CA ARG A 245 1.11 0.59 -25.36
C ARG A 245 -0.21 -0.14 -25.64
N LYS A 246 -0.46 -1.29 -25.05
CA LYS A 246 -1.74 -2.02 -25.16
C LYS A 246 -2.86 -1.33 -24.36
N LYS A 247 -2.52 -0.48 -23.40
CA LYS A 247 -3.44 0.32 -22.58
C LYS A 247 -3.46 1.75 -23.10
N GLU A 248 -4.13 1.95 -24.23
CA GLU A 248 -4.08 3.16 -25.07
C GLU A 248 -4.22 4.48 -24.29
N TRP A 249 -5.19 4.56 -23.37
CA TRP A 249 -5.38 5.77 -22.57
C TRP A 249 -4.15 6.12 -21.73
N LEU A 250 -3.49 5.10 -21.14
CA LEU A 250 -2.32 5.28 -20.28
C LEU A 250 -1.11 5.68 -21.14
N PHE A 251 -0.94 5.01 -22.28
CA PHE A 251 0.14 5.33 -23.22
C PHE A 251 0.06 6.79 -23.70
N ASN A 252 -1.11 7.21 -24.17
CA ASN A 252 -1.33 8.58 -24.65
C ASN A 252 -1.14 9.62 -23.53
N ALA A 253 -1.56 9.31 -22.29
CA ALA A 253 -1.40 10.21 -21.16
C ALA A 253 0.09 10.33 -20.73
N VAL A 254 0.85 9.23 -20.73
CA VAL A 254 2.30 9.25 -20.45
C VAL A 254 3.04 10.04 -21.53
N GLU A 255 2.74 9.83 -22.83
CA GLU A 255 3.33 10.61 -23.91
C GLU A 255 3.03 12.11 -23.78
N LEU A 256 1.78 12.46 -23.51
CA LEU A 256 1.36 13.87 -23.33
C LEU A 256 2.12 14.53 -22.19
N GLU A 257 2.25 13.86 -21.04
CA GLU A 257 3.01 14.37 -19.89
C GLU A 257 4.49 14.56 -20.22
N MET A 258 5.11 13.60 -20.92
CA MET A 258 6.51 13.72 -21.35
C MET A 258 6.72 14.93 -22.29
N TYR A 259 5.78 15.21 -23.21
CA TYR A 259 5.87 16.39 -24.09
C TYR A 259 5.64 17.70 -23.34
N SER A 260 4.68 17.72 -22.42
CA SER A 260 4.31 18.89 -21.65
C SER A 260 5.35 19.24 -20.57
N ASN A 261 6.06 18.23 -20.07
CA ASN A 261 7.06 18.38 -19.02
C ASN A 261 8.40 17.72 -19.40
N PRO A 262 9.17 18.35 -20.34
CA PRO A 262 10.45 17.81 -20.80
C PRO A 262 11.55 17.80 -19.72
N GLY A 263 11.27 18.37 -18.55
CA GLY A 263 12.11 18.32 -17.36
C GLY A 263 11.76 17.21 -16.38
N CYS A 264 10.72 16.40 -16.65
CA CYS A 264 10.34 15.30 -15.74
C CYS A 264 11.45 14.23 -15.65
N GLY A 265 11.45 13.50 -14.55
CA GLY A 265 12.49 12.52 -14.23
C GLY A 265 12.64 11.44 -15.30
N LEU A 266 11.53 10.92 -15.84
CA LEU A 266 11.57 9.92 -16.91
C LEU A 266 12.26 10.45 -18.18
N VAL A 267 11.97 11.67 -18.63
CA VAL A 267 12.63 12.28 -19.80
C VAL A 267 14.12 12.50 -19.54
N GLN A 268 14.47 12.95 -18.34
CA GLN A 268 15.88 13.10 -17.94
C GLN A 268 16.62 11.76 -17.91
N ALA A 269 15.97 10.70 -17.41
CA ALA A 269 16.54 9.36 -17.42
C ALA A 269 16.74 8.85 -18.86
N LEU A 270 15.74 8.99 -19.73
CA LEU A 270 15.85 8.60 -21.16
C LEU A 270 17.02 9.27 -21.88
N LYS A 271 17.28 10.57 -21.62
CA LYS A 271 18.42 11.30 -22.21
C LYS A 271 19.79 10.75 -21.79
N ARG A 272 19.87 10.07 -20.64
CA ARG A 272 21.13 9.45 -20.18
C ARG A 272 21.45 8.13 -20.87
N PHE A 273 20.45 7.52 -21.51
CA PHE A 273 20.58 6.24 -22.21
C PHE A 273 20.63 6.37 -23.73
N GLN A 274 20.55 7.60 -24.27
CA GLN A 274 20.85 7.93 -25.68
C GLN A 274 22.32 8.25 -25.88
#